data_7f28c7ce87d9652d65bd767ffb6c115b
#
_entry.id   7f28c7ce87d9652d65bd767ffb6c115b
#
_cell.length_a   1.000
_cell.length_b   1.000
_cell.length_c   1.000
_cell.angle_alpha   90.00
_cell.angle_beta   90.00
_cell.angle_gamma   90.00
#
_symmetry.space_group_name_H-M   'P 1'
#
loop_
_entity.id
_entity.type
_entity.pdbx_description
1 polymer ?
#
loop_
_entity_poly.entity_id
_entity_poly.type
_entity_poly.pdbx_seq_one_letter_code
_entity_poly.pdbx_strand_id
1 'polypeptide(L)'
;VLQPLPDGSANTTGAAGDENRCMHQRRIGTPSEIGQACYSQGMSEEKCPTAVSQLDAMKRGERSSTDLVNASLQRIGECNPTLNAVITLAEERALTEAEAWDRAYLDERSLPPLAGLPVLIKDNQRTEGIRTTLGSARHLDTIPQHDAGIVRRLRAAGAVVVGKTNIPEYSI
;
A
#
# COMPACT_ATOMS: atom_id res chain seq x y z
N VAL A 1 -1.56 -1.72 -15.42
CA VAL A 1 -1.81 -2.69 -14.35
C VAL A 1 -0.63 -3.67 -14.32
N LEU A 2 0.30 -3.46 -13.39
CA LEU A 2 1.50 -4.29 -13.23
C LEU A 2 1.19 -5.47 -12.30
N GLN A 3 1.58 -6.68 -12.71
CA GLN A 3 1.47 -7.89 -11.88
C GLN A 3 2.69 -8.01 -10.94
N PRO A 4 2.56 -8.66 -9.76
CA PRO A 4 3.71 -9.02 -8.95
C PRO A 4 4.61 -10.03 -9.68
N LEU A 5 5.92 -9.93 -9.47
CA LEU A 5 6.91 -10.84 -10.05
C LEU A 5 6.77 -12.25 -9.48
N PRO A 6 6.91 -13.30 -10.28
CA PRO A 6 6.99 -14.67 -9.78
C PRO A 6 8.35 -14.94 -9.13
N ASP A 7 8.34 -15.80 -8.10
CA ASP A 7 9.53 -16.34 -7.44
C ASP A 7 10.45 -17.04 -8.45
N GLY A 8 11.74 -16.79 -8.30
CA GLY A 8 12.76 -17.35 -9.16
C GLY A 8 12.93 -18.85 -8.97
N SER A 9 12.47 -19.63 -9.92
CA SER A 9 13.05 -20.92 -10.23
C SER A 9 13.10 -21.09 -11.75
N ALA A 10 14.31 -21.25 -12.25
CA ALA A 10 14.61 -21.47 -13.66
C ALA A 10 14.00 -22.78 -14.18
N ASN A 11 13.41 -22.74 -15.37
CA ASN A 11 13.75 -23.77 -16.36
C ASN A 11 13.55 -23.25 -17.79
N THR A 12 14.54 -23.58 -18.62
CA THR A 12 14.74 -23.26 -20.00
C THR A 12 13.85 -24.09 -20.93
N THR A 13 13.28 -23.52 -21.95
CA THR A 13 13.43 -23.82 -23.41
C THR A 13 12.31 -23.22 -24.23
N GLY A 14 12.70 -22.37 -25.18
CA GLY A 14 12.26 -22.28 -26.57
C GLY A 14 10.82 -21.92 -26.92
N ALA A 15 10.62 -20.68 -27.37
CA ALA A 15 10.07 -20.33 -28.69
C ALA A 15 9.83 -18.82 -28.75
N ALA A 16 10.45 -18.16 -29.70
CA ALA A 16 10.13 -16.78 -30.08
C ALA A 16 8.72 -16.74 -30.65
N GLY A 17 7.88 -15.87 -30.10
CA GLY A 17 6.53 -15.66 -30.59
C GLY A 17 5.76 -14.71 -29.70
N ASP A 18 5.60 -13.48 -30.20
CA ASP A 18 4.53 -12.56 -29.82
C ASP A 18 4.65 -11.81 -28.49
N GLU A 19 5.69 -11.00 -28.36
CA GLU A 19 5.86 -10.07 -27.21
C GLU A 19 4.91 -8.86 -27.22
N ASN A 20 3.87 -8.88 -28.02
CA ASN A 20 2.92 -7.76 -28.15
C ASN A 20 1.51 -8.13 -27.68
N ARG A 21 1.40 -9.04 -26.73
CA ARG A 21 0.12 -9.28 -26.07
C ARG A 21 -0.07 -8.30 -24.94
N CYS A 22 -0.71 -7.17 -25.27
CA CYS A 22 -1.35 -6.25 -24.36
C CYS A 22 -1.84 -7.00 -23.10
N MET A 23 -1.31 -6.64 -21.93
CA MET A 23 -1.70 -7.28 -20.67
C MET A 23 -3.21 -7.33 -20.59
N HIS A 24 -3.75 -8.54 -20.60
CA HIS A 24 -5.17 -8.79 -20.49
C HIS A 24 -5.68 -8.08 -19.22
N GLN A 25 -6.54 -7.09 -19.42
CA GLN A 25 -7.42 -6.59 -18.36
C GLN A 25 -8.18 -7.80 -17.82
N ARG A 26 -7.72 -8.35 -16.70
CA ARG A 26 -8.58 -9.25 -15.94
C ARG A 26 -9.83 -8.44 -15.62
N ARG A 27 -10.99 -8.98 -15.97
CA ARG A 27 -12.27 -8.38 -15.64
C ARG A 27 -12.24 -8.02 -14.17
N ILE A 28 -12.21 -6.72 -13.89
CA ILE A 28 -12.49 -6.24 -12.53
C ILE A 28 -13.95 -6.64 -12.32
N GLY A 29 -14.22 -7.46 -11.33
CA GLY A 29 -15.57 -7.87 -10.99
C GLY A 29 -16.50 -6.67 -10.80
N THR A 30 -17.80 -6.86 -10.91
CA THR A 30 -18.75 -5.78 -10.63
C THR A 30 -18.54 -5.23 -9.21
N PRO A 31 -18.91 -3.98 -8.92
CA PRO A 31 -18.82 -3.43 -7.56
C PRO A 31 -19.43 -4.32 -6.48
N SER A 32 -20.48 -5.09 -6.83
CA SER A 32 -21.10 -6.08 -5.96
C SER A 32 -20.21 -7.32 -5.73
N GLU A 33 -19.52 -7.82 -6.75
CA GLU A 33 -18.59 -8.96 -6.64
C GLU A 33 -17.33 -8.57 -5.87
N ILE A 34 -16.81 -7.36 -6.12
CA ILE A 34 -15.67 -6.79 -5.37
C ILE A 34 -16.05 -6.58 -3.91
N GLY A 35 -17.23 -6.01 -3.66
CA GLY A 35 -17.79 -5.86 -2.32
C GLY A 35 -17.93 -7.22 -1.63
N GLN A 36 -18.58 -8.20 -2.27
CA GLN A 36 -18.79 -9.53 -1.71
C GLN A 36 -17.49 -10.27 -1.44
N ALA A 37 -16.49 -10.20 -2.31
CA ALA A 37 -15.18 -10.83 -2.07
C ALA A 37 -14.46 -10.23 -0.85
N CYS A 38 -14.59 -8.93 -0.61
CA CYS A 38 -14.03 -8.26 0.56
C CYS A 38 -14.93 -8.39 1.81
N TYR A 39 -16.26 -8.54 1.65
CA TYR A 39 -17.23 -8.63 2.76
C TYR A 39 -17.54 -10.08 3.16
N SER A 40 -17.38 -11.07 2.27
CA SER A 40 -17.75 -12.48 2.55
C SER A 40 -16.80 -13.20 3.52
N GLN A 41 -15.69 -12.59 3.90
CA GLN A 41 -14.79 -13.14 4.90
C GLN A 41 -15.01 -12.58 6.32
N GLY A 42 -16.27 -12.35 6.70
CA GLY A 42 -16.63 -12.09 8.10
C GLY A 42 -16.57 -10.63 8.54
N MET A 43 -16.56 -9.68 7.61
CA MET A 43 -16.89 -8.31 7.97
C MET A 43 -18.41 -8.20 8.15
N SER A 44 -18.84 -8.19 9.42
CA SER A 44 -20.07 -7.51 9.79
C SER A 44 -20.07 -6.10 9.19
N GLU A 45 -21.24 -5.50 8.98
CA GLU A 45 -21.43 -4.09 8.58
C GLU A 45 -20.84 -3.09 9.60
N GLU A 46 -19.87 -3.52 10.41
CA GLU A 46 -19.07 -2.64 11.26
C GLU A 46 -18.32 -1.69 10.36
N LYS A 47 -18.76 -0.45 10.35
CA LYS A 47 -18.16 0.68 9.63
C LYS A 47 -16.66 0.56 9.69
N CYS A 48 -16.00 0.48 8.52
CA CYS A 48 -14.54 0.60 8.45
C CYS A 48 -14.11 1.79 9.32
N PRO A 49 -13.22 1.61 10.28
CA PRO A 49 -12.83 2.69 11.18
C PRO A 49 -12.24 3.84 10.36
N THR A 50 -12.67 5.06 10.65
CA THR A 50 -12.15 6.24 9.98
C THR A 50 -10.71 6.55 10.42
N ALA A 51 -9.96 7.31 9.63
CA ALA A 51 -8.62 7.76 10.02
C ALA A 51 -8.65 8.51 11.38
N VAL A 52 -9.69 9.32 11.62
CA VAL A 52 -9.86 10.04 12.87
C VAL A 52 -10.06 9.08 14.04
N SER A 53 -10.95 8.08 13.88
CA SER A 53 -11.20 7.10 14.95
C SER A 53 -9.97 6.24 15.25
N GLN A 54 -9.13 5.95 14.25
CA GLN A 54 -7.87 5.22 14.44
C GLN A 54 -6.85 6.07 15.22
N LEU A 55 -6.69 7.34 14.84
CA LEU A 55 -5.81 8.26 15.55
C LEU A 55 -6.26 8.44 17.01
N ASP A 56 -7.56 8.56 17.25
CA ASP A 56 -8.08 8.69 18.62
C ASP A 56 -7.89 7.40 19.43
N ALA A 57 -8.02 6.22 18.80
CA ALA A 57 -7.73 4.95 19.45
C ALA A 57 -6.25 4.83 19.85
N MET A 58 -5.33 5.29 18.97
CA MET A 58 -3.90 5.34 19.32
C MET A 58 -3.62 6.29 20.50
N LYS A 59 -4.22 7.48 20.49
CA LYS A 59 -4.09 8.44 21.61
C LYS A 59 -4.60 7.91 22.93
N ARG A 60 -5.65 7.06 22.91
CA ARG A 60 -6.19 6.40 24.11
C ARG A 60 -5.42 5.14 24.52
N GLY A 61 -4.40 4.74 23.74
CA GLY A 61 -3.65 3.49 23.98
C GLY A 61 -4.46 2.21 23.71
N GLU A 62 -5.59 2.31 23.03
CA GLU A 62 -6.45 1.16 22.66
C GLU A 62 -5.87 0.36 21.48
N ARG A 63 -5.06 0.99 20.65
CA ARG A 63 -4.36 0.41 19.52
C ARG A 63 -2.98 1.04 19.36
N SER A 64 -2.03 0.25 18.86
CA SER A 64 -0.72 0.75 18.46
C SER A 64 -0.67 1.09 16.98
N SER A 65 0.34 1.87 16.54
CA SER A 65 0.65 2.08 15.14
C SER A 65 1.00 0.76 14.45
N THR A 66 1.76 -0.09 15.13
CA THR A 66 2.12 -1.44 14.65
C THR A 66 0.88 -2.30 14.42
N ASP A 67 -0.15 -2.25 15.29
CA ASP A 67 -1.41 -2.95 15.08
C ASP A 67 -2.12 -2.48 13.80
N LEU A 68 -2.14 -1.17 13.55
CA LEU A 68 -2.80 -0.60 12.37
C LEU A 68 -2.07 -0.95 11.08
N VAL A 69 -0.73 -0.92 11.09
CA VAL A 69 0.09 -1.31 9.93
C VAL A 69 -0.09 -2.80 9.64
N ASN A 70 -0.02 -3.68 10.64
CA ASN A 70 -0.24 -5.12 10.49
C ASN A 70 -1.65 -5.42 9.95
N ALA A 71 -2.69 -4.80 10.50
CA ALA A 71 -4.05 -4.95 10.00
C ALA A 71 -4.19 -4.50 8.54
N SER A 72 -3.48 -3.43 8.15
CA SER A 72 -3.45 -2.94 6.77
C SER A 72 -2.75 -3.92 5.83
N LEU A 73 -1.59 -4.46 6.24
CA LEU A 73 -0.83 -5.45 5.47
C LEU A 73 -1.64 -6.75 5.29
N GLN A 74 -2.24 -7.25 6.37
CA GLN A 74 -3.12 -8.41 6.32
C GLN A 74 -4.27 -8.19 5.33
N ARG A 75 -4.96 -7.05 5.43
CA ARG A 75 -6.06 -6.71 4.52
C ARG A 75 -5.62 -6.63 3.07
N ILE A 76 -4.45 -6.06 2.81
CA ILE A 76 -3.86 -6.05 1.46
C ILE A 76 -3.62 -7.49 1.00
N GLY A 77 -3.02 -8.34 1.84
CA GLY A 77 -2.77 -9.76 1.50
C GLY A 77 -4.05 -10.52 1.12
N GLU A 78 -5.14 -10.28 1.84
CA GLU A 78 -6.45 -10.92 1.59
C GLU A 78 -7.14 -10.42 0.31
N CYS A 79 -7.16 -9.11 0.08
CA CYS A 79 -7.96 -8.50 -0.98
C CYS A 79 -7.19 -8.26 -2.28
N ASN A 80 -5.89 -8.00 -2.20
CA ASN A 80 -5.09 -7.57 -3.34
C ASN A 80 -4.95 -8.60 -4.47
N PRO A 81 -4.93 -9.94 -4.21
CA PRO A 81 -4.94 -10.93 -5.29
C PRO A 81 -6.11 -10.77 -6.26
N THR A 82 -7.27 -10.31 -5.76
CA THR A 82 -8.47 -10.06 -6.57
C THR A 82 -8.49 -8.64 -7.14
N LEU A 83 -8.10 -7.64 -6.33
CA LEU A 83 -8.23 -6.22 -6.67
C LEU A 83 -7.05 -5.70 -7.48
N ASN A 84 -5.85 -6.21 -7.24
CA ASN A 84 -4.60 -5.67 -7.76
C ASN A 84 -4.48 -4.13 -7.55
N ALA A 85 -4.90 -3.68 -6.38
CA ALA A 85 -4.95 -2.26 -6.04
C ALA A 85 -3.60 -1.74 -5.49
N VAL A 86 -2.77 -2.61 -4.92
CA VAL A 86 -1.45 -2.28 -4.37
C VAL A 86 -0.38 -3.02 -5.17
N ILE A 87 0.58 -2.29 -5.73
CA ILE A 87 1.59 -2.84 -6.65
C ILE A 87 3.00 -2.88 -6.06
N THR A 88 3.24 -2.17 -4.98
CA THR A 88 4.51 -2.19 -4.25
C THR A 88 4.21 -2.04 -2.77
N LEU A 89 4.74 -2.95 -1.97
CA LEU A 89 4.69 -2.87 -0.50
C LEU A 89 6.03 -2.36 0.04
N ALA A 90 5.97 -1.65 1.15
CA ALA A 90 7.12 -1.19 1.93
C ALA A 90 7.02 -1.74 3.37
N GLU A 91 6.72 -3.03 3.50
CA GLU A 91 6.34 -3.70 4.74
C GLU A 91 7.37 -3.51 5.85
N GLU A 92 8.62 -3.91 5.63
CA GLU A 92 9.69 -3.83 6.64
C GLU A 92 9.89 -2.39 7.14
N ARG A 93 9.92 -1.42 6.20
CA ARG A 93 10.05 -0.01 6.53
C ARG A 93 8.84 0.51 7.29
N ALA A 94 7.63 0.13 6.87
CA ALA A 94 6.39 0.56 7.51
C ALA A 94 6.30 0.05 8.96
N LEU A 95 6.70 -1.20 9.21
CA LEU A 95 6.75 -1.76 10.56
C LEU A 95 7.79 -1.06 11.43
N THR A 96 8.98 -0.81 10.91
CA THR A 96 10.03 -0.06 11.63
C THR A 96 9.57 1.36 11.99
N GLU A 97 8.92 2.07 11.06
CA GLU A 97 8.37 3.40 11.30
C GLU A 97 7.22 3.35 12.32
N ALA A 98 6.36 2.33 12.26
CA ALA A 98 5.25 2.13 13.21
C ALA A 98 5.73 1.90 14.64
N GLU A 99 6.73 1.03 14.83
CA GLU A 99 7.34 0.79 16.14
C GLU A 99 7.98 2.07 16.73
N ALA A 100 8.55 2.92 15.88
CA ALA A 100 9.08 4.20 16.33
C ALA A 100 7.98 5.13 16.83
N TRP A 101 6.81 5.13 16.18
CA TRP A 101 5.65 5.89 16.65
C TRP A 101 5.07 5.32 17.94
N ASP A 102 4.99 3.99 18.09
CA ASP A 102 4.51 3.36 19.32
C ASP A 102 5.37 3.80 20.53
N ARG A 103 6.68 3.84 20.37
CA ARG A 103 7.58 4.40 21.39
C ARG A 103 7.32 5.88 21.65
N ALA A 104 7.09 6.68 20.60
CA ALA A 104 6.82 8.11 20.77
C ALA A 104 5.50 8.41 21.48
N TYR A 105 4.48 7.55 21.32
CA TYR A 105 3.23 7.65 22.08
C TYR A 105 3.43 7.43 23.58
N LEU A 106 4.38 6.58 23.98
CA LEU A 106 4.70 6.33 25.39
C LEU A 106 5.45 7.49 26.04
N ASP A 107 6.18 8.28 25.25
CA ASP A 107 7.00 9.39 25.73
C ASP A 107 6.19 10.68 26.02
N GLU A 108 4.85 10.66 25.91
CA GLU A 108 3.95 11.81 26.11
C GLU A 108 4.35 13.08 25.36
N ARG A 109 5.09 12.95 24.25
CA ARG A 109 5.52 14.09 23.44
C ARG A 109 4.34 14.65 22.62
N SER A 110 4.47 15.93 22.22
CA SER A 110 3.58 16.50 21.22
C SER A 110 3.78 15.76 19.89
N LEU A 111 2.81 14.97 19.48
CA LEU A 111 2.87 14.17 18.27
C LEU A 111 2.28 14.93 17.07
N PRO A 112 2.83 14.73 15.86
CA PRO A 112 2.26 15.30 14.64
C PRO A 112 0.87 14.71 14.35
N PRO A 113 0.02 15.40 13.55
CA PRO A 113 -1.40 15.10 13.45
C PRO A 113 -1.74 13.73 12.86
N LEU A 114 -0.84 13.08 12.13
CA LEU A 114 -1.03 11.76 11.52
C LEU A 114 -0.05 10.71 12.09
N ALA A 115 0.50 10.95 13.29
CA ALA A 115 1.50 10.08 13.90
C ALA A 115 1.05 8.60 13.91
N GLY A 116 1.80 7.76 13.22
CA GLY A 116 1.58 6.32 13.16
C GLY A 116 0.43 5.84 12.26
N LEU A 117 -0.28 6.75 11.57
CA LEU A 117 -1.39 6.37 10.68
C LEU A 117 -0.86 5.74 9.38
N PRO A 118 -1.25 4.49 9.04
CA PRO A 118 -0.86 3.87 7.77
C PRO A 118 -1.53 4.54 6.58
N VAL A 119 -0.74 4.79 5.52
CA VAL A 119 -1.22 5.38 4.26
C VAL A 119 -0.64 4.64 3.05
N LEU A 120 -1.42 4.59 1.97
CA LEU A 120 -0.96 4.17 0.65
C LEU A 120 -0.77 5.40 -0.24
N ILE A 121 0.30 5.40 -1.03
CA ILE A 121 0.63 6.51 -1.93
C ILE A 121 0.35 6.11 -3.37
N LYS A 122 -0.35 6.96 -4.10
CA LYS A 122 -0.60 6.75 -5.53
C LYS A 122 0.73 6.63 -6.29
N ASP A 123 0.84 5.67 -7.21
CA ASP A 123 2.12 5.33 -7.85
C ASP A 123 2.65 6.39 -8.84
N ASN A 124 1.94 7.49 -9.05
CA ASN A 124 2.46 8.65 -9.75
C ASN A 124 3.19 9.65 -8.82
N GLN A 125 3.18 9.43 -7.51
CA GLN A 125 3.91 10.26 -6.55
C GLN A 125 5.26 9.62 -6.23
N ARG A 126 6.35 10.30 -6.57
CA ARG A 126 7.70 9.85 -6.21
C ARG A 126 7.79 9.68 -4.70
N THR A 127 8.22 8.50 -4.27
CA THR A 127 8.35 8.14 -2.86
C THR A 127 9.76 7.63 -2.63
N GLU A 128 10.54 8.35 -1.84
CA GLU A 128 11.94 8.03 -1.57
C GLU A 128 12.09 6.60 -1.05
N GLY A 129 13.01 5.84 -1.70
CA GLY A 129 13.31 4.46 -1.32
C GLY A 129 12.23 3.44 -1.65
N ILE A 130 11.10 3.83 -2.25
CA ILE A 130 10.02 2.93 -2.64
C ILE A 130 9.82 2.99 -4.14
N ARG A 131 9.88 1.84 -4.81
CA ARG A 131 9.67 1.71 -6.25
C ARG A 131 8.43 2.49 -6.69
N THR A 132 8.60 3.32 -7.72
CA THR A 132 7.55 4.19 -8.28
C THR A 132 7.55 4.07 -9.79
N THR A 133 6.54 3.40 -10.35
CA THR A 133 6.55 2.97 -11.76
C THR A 133 5.81 3.92 -12.70
N LEU A 134 5.05 4.87 -12.19
CA LEU A 134 4.15 5.73 -12.97
C LEU A 134 3.14 4.91 -13.81
N GLY A 135 2.88 3.64 -13.43
CA GLY A 135 2.04 2.72 -14.19
C GLY A 135 2.67 2.23 -15.51
N SER A 136 3.95 2.51 -15.76
CA SER A 136 4.63 2.22 -17.02
C SER A 136 5.76 1.20 -16.84
N ALA A 137 5.86 0.26 -17.79
CA ALA A 137 6.95 -0.71 -17.83
C ALA A 137 8.35 -0.06 -17.96
N ARG A 138 8.42 1.18 -18.47
CA ARG A 138 9.68 1.94 -18.57
C ARG A 138 10.29 2.31 -17.22
N HIS A 139 9.50 2.29 -16.17
CA HIS A 139 9.88 2.72 -14.82
C HIS A 139 9.84 1.59 -13.79
N LEU A 140 9.84 0.32 -14.23
CA LEU A 140 9.72 -0.84 -13.35
C LEU A 140 10.75 -0.85 -12.21
N ASP A 141 11.98 -0.41 -12.49
CA ASP A 141 13.08 -0.43 -11.53
C ASP A 141 13.39 0.97 -10.96
N THR A 142 12.49 1.93 -11.19
CA THR A 142 12.71 3.30 -10.71
C THR A 142 12.48 3.40 -9.21
N ILE A 143 13.54 3.68 -8.44
CA ILE A 143 13.48 3.98 -7.01
C ILE A 143 13.88 5.46 -6.83
N PRO A 144 12.91 6.35 -6.51
CA PRO A 144 13.17 7.76 -6.31
C PRO A 144 14.12 8.02 -5.14
N GLN A 145 15.00 9.00 -5.29
CA GLN A 145 15.92 9.47 -4.24
C GLN A 145 15.32 10.58 -3.37
N HIS A 146 14.12 11.06 -3.70
CA HIS A 146 13.43 12.13 -2.98
C HIS A 146 11.92 11.95 -3.05
N ASP A 147 11.25 12.30 -1.97
CA ASP A 147 9.80 12.35 -1.91
C ASP A 147 9.21 13.49 -2.76
N ALA A 148 8.09 13.22 -3.40
CA ALA A 148 7.21 14.27 -3.93
C ALA A 148 6.69 15.16 -2.79
N GLY A 149 6.35 16.40 -3.10
CA GLY A 149 5.93 17.38 -2.08
C GLY A 149 4.79 16.91 -1.18
N ILE A 150 3.81 16.17 -1.72
CA ILE A 150 2.70 15.62 -0.94
C ILE A 150 3.17 14.50 0.00
N VAL A 151 4.06 13.61 -0.46
CA VAL A 151 4.60 12.51 0.34
C VAL A 151 5.42 13.05 1.51
N ARG A 152 6.28 14.04 1.23
CA ARG A 152 7.07 14.72 2.27
C ARG A 152 6.18 15.35 3.35
N ARG A 153 5.05 15.97 2.96
CA ARG A 153 4.09 16.54 3.93
C ARG A 153 3.40 15.48 4.76
N LEU A 154 2.99 14.36 4.15
CA LEU A 154 2.38 13.24 4.87
C LEU A 154 3.35 12.63 5.89
N ARG A 155 4.61 12.40 5.49
CA ARG A 155 5.65 11.90 6.42
C ARG A 155 5.95 12.91 7.53
N ALA A 156 6.06 14.20 7.20
CA ALA A 156 6.25 15.25 8.21
C ALA A 156 5.06 15.35 9.18
N ALA A 157 3.85 15.02 8.72
CA ALA A 157 2.67 14.91 9.57
C ALA A 157 2.62 13.58 10.38
N GLY A 158 3.58 12.67 10.20
CA GLY A 158 3.73 11.43 10.96
C GLY A 158 3.08 10.19 10.32
N ALA A 159 2.57 10.28 9.09
CA ALA A 159 1.97 9.14 8.41
C ALA A 159 3.04 8.08 8.04
N VAL A 160 2.68 6.80 8.19
CA VAL A 160 3.49 5.64 7.82
C VAL A 160 3.10 5.18 6.42
N VAL A 161 4.06 5.18 5.48
CA VAL A 161 3.82 4.76 4.11
C VAL A 161 3.92 3.24 3.99
N VAL A 162 2.78 2.56 3.77
CA VAL A 162 2.70 1.10 3.65
C VAL A 162 3.03 0.60 2.24
N GLY A 163 2.78 1.41 1.22
CA GLY A 163 3.04 1.01 -0.16
C GLY A 163 2.48 1.97 -1.21
N LYS A 164 2.44 1.46 -2.46
CA LYS A 164 2.01 2.22 -3.64
C LYS A 164 0.75 1.61 -4.26
N THR A 165 -0.22 2.46 -4.60
CA THR A 165 -1.43 2.01 -5.28
C THR A 165 -1.29 2.00 -6.78
N ASN A 166 -1.97 1.04 -7.41
CA ASN A 166 -2.00 0.88 -8.86
C ASN A 166 -2.62 2.09 -9.57
N ILE A 167 -2.16 2.35 -10.79
CA ILE A 167 -2.63 3.42 -11.66
C ILE A 167 -2.57 2.98 -13.13
N PRO A 168 -3.37 3.57 -14.03
CA PRO A 168 -3.10 3.48 -15.46
C PRO A 168 -1.78 4.17 -15.80
N GLU A 169 -1.20 3.85 -16.97
CA GLU A 169 0.07 4.43 -17.40
C GLU A 169 0.01 5.95 -17.37
N TYR A 170 0.96 6.57 -16.65
CA TYR A 170 1.06 8.02 -16.37
C TYR A 170 -0.22 8.67 -15.78
N SER A 171 -1.15 7.88 -15.27
CA SER A 171 -2.45 8.34 -14.74
C SER A 171 -3.40 8.92 -15.80
N ILE A 172 -3.25 8.50 -17.06
CA ILE A 172 -4.08 8.91 -18.20
C ILE A 172 -5.17 7.89 -18.47
#